data_d1d4729df87be1d30fbd8d562e83b46c
#
_entry.id   d1d4729df87be1d30fbd8d562e83b46c
#
_cell.length_a   1.000
_cell.length_b   1.000
_cell.length_c   1.000
_cell.angle_alpha   90.00
_cell.angle_beta   90.00
_cell.angle_gamma   90.00
#
_symmetry.space_group_name_H-M   'P 1'
#
loop_
_entity.id
_entity.type
_entity.pdbx_description
1 polymer ?
#
loop_
_entity_poly.entity_id
_entity_poly.type
_entity_poly.pdbx_seq_one_letter_code
_entity_poly.pdbx_strand_id
1 'polypeptide(L)'
;FLLLLHCLFCHLWNRKVKEESDQRLWNLAADIAVENVMDDLYEKAVYIRPNSFRREKYRQWKEKKNVLTADAMFYLLMECEENEIIRLEQEFRRDDHHFWYTPQNRSGMASHQKEWEEMRRKMQTEIELFSKEAAGDSPGLVGHLQAENRKRYDYREFLRKFSVLKEEMQVDMDSFDPIYYNLGLEL
;
A
#
# COMPACT_ATOMS: atom_id res chain seq x y z
N PHE A 1 -18.44 -3.11 3.57
CA PHE A 1 -17.44 -3.14 2.50
C PHE A 1 -16.29 -2.15 2.78
N LEU A 2 -16.58 -0.92 3.22
CA LEU A 2 -15.56 0.07 3.62
C LEU A 2 -14.56 -0.50 4.63
N LEU A 3 -15.05 -1.05 5.75
CA LEU A 3 -14.19 -1.64 6.77
C LEU A 3 -13.30 -2.76 6.21
N LEU A 4 -13.82 -3.57 5.30
CA LEU A 4 -13.06 -4.63 4.65
C LEU A 4 -11.87 -4.05 3.86
N LEU A 5 -12.07 -2.97 3.11
CA LEU A 5 -11.01 -2.29 2.37
C LEU A 5 -9.98 -1.66 3.31
N HIS A 6 -10.41 -1.05 4.42
CA HIS A 6 -9.47 -0.53 5.43
C HIS A 6 -8.60 -1.64 6.03
N CYS A 7 -9.17 -2.81 6.32
CA CYS A 7 -8.41 -3.97 6.76
C CYS A 7 -7.45 -4.47 5.67
N LEU A 8 -7.94 -4.61 4.44
CA LEU A 8 -7.16 -5.09 3.29
C LEU A 8 -5.94 -4.20 3.01
N PHE A 9 -6.10 -2.88 3.10
CA PHE A 9 -5.02 -1.91 2.94
C PHE A 9 -4.23 -1.66 4.22
N CYS A 10 -4.57 -2.35 5.32
CA CYS A 10 -3.90 -2.25 6.60
C CYS A 10 -3.90 -0.84 7.22
N HIS A 11 -4.92 -0.04 6.97
CA HIS A 11 -5.02 1.32 7.52
C HIS A 11 -5.07 1.35 9.05
N LEU A 12 -5.66 0.32 9.67
CA LEU A 12 -5.81 0.17 11.13
C LEU A 12 -4.46 0.03 11.86
N TRP A 13 -3.40 -0.38 11.15
CA TRP A 13 -2.10 -0.73 11.75
C TRP A 13 -1.00 0.30 11.45
N ASN A 14 -1.39 1.53 11.10
CA ASN A 14 -0.39 2.57 10.82
C ASN A 14 0.34 3.00 12.09
N ARG A 15 1.66 2.80 12.09
CA ARG A 15 2.55 3.16 13.20
C ARG A 15 3.20 4.53 13.05
N LYS A 16 2.96 5.23 11.94
CA LYS A 16 3.62 6.52 11.64
C LYS A 16 2.96 7.69 12.32
N VAL A 17 1.70 7.53 12.74
CA VAL A 17 0.94 8.56 13.43
C VAL A 17 1.44 8.65 14.88
N LYS A 18 1.90 9.82 15.28
CA LYS A 18 2.47 10.09 16.60
C LYS A 18 1.59 11.01 17.43
N GLU A 19 0.90 11.94 16.80
CA GLU A 19 0.10 12.98 17.42
C GLU A 19 -1.39 12.84 17.08
N GLU A 20 -2.26 13.42 17.88
CA GLU A 20 -3.71 13.37 17.68
C GLU A 20 -4.12 14.10 16.39
N SER A 21 -3.42 15.20 16.05
CA SER A 21 -3.62 15.93 14.79
C SER A 21 -3.29 15.05 13.57
N ASP A 22 -2.20 14.30 13.64
CA ASP A 22 -1.80 13.35 12.59
C ASP A 22 -2.85 12.25 12.43
N GLN A 23 -3.46 11.84 13.55
CA GLN A 23 -4.50 10.83 13.57
C GLN A 23 -5.73 11.26 12.78
N ARG A 24 -6.17 12.52 12.96
CA ARG A 24 -7.29 13.10 12.23
C ARG A 24 -7.02 13.11 10.71
N LEU A 25 -5.83 13.57 10.31
CA LEU A 25 -5.42 13.57 8.90
C LEU A 25 -5.28 12.16 8.33
N TRP A 26 -4.76 11.23 9.12
CA TRP A 26 -4.65 9.83 8.70
C TRP A 26 -6.02 9.19 8.46
N ASN A 27 -6.96 9.41 9.35
CA ASN A 27 -8.32 8.90 9.21
C ASN A 27 -8.95 9.40 7.91
N LEU A 28 -8.86 10.72 7.66
CA LEU A 28 -9.36 11.31 6.42
C LEU A 28 -8.64 10.76 5.17
N ALA A 29 -7.32 10.61 5.23
CA ALA A 29 -6.52 10.05 4.14
C ALA A 29 -6.92 8.60 3.82
N ALA A 30 -7.17 7.80 4.86
CA ALA A 30 -7.63 6.43 4.73
C ALA A 30 -9.04 6.35 4.11
N ASP A 31 -9.95 7.21 4.53
CA ASP A 31 -11.30 7.30 3.96
C ASP A 31 -11.25 7.70 2.49
N ILE A 32 -10.48 8.73 2.12
CA ILE A 32 -10.34 9.16 0.72
C ILE A 32 -9.78 8.02 -0.14
N ALA A 33 -8.78 7.30 0.34
CA ALA A 33 -8.17 6.18 -0.40
C ALA A 33 -9.18 5.07 -0.67
N VAL A 34 -9.96 4.69 0.33
CA VAL A 34 -11.00 3.65 0.19
C VAL A 34 -12.16 4.12 -0.67
N GLU A 35 -12.63 5.34 -0.47
CA GLU A 35 -13.71 5.92 -1.28
C GLU A 35 -13.31 6.04 -2.76
N ASN A 36 -12.06 6.37 -3.08
CA ASN A 36 -11.58 6.38 -4.45
C ASN A 36 -11.67 4.99 -5.10
N VAL A 37 -11.29 3.93 -4.38
CA VAL A 37 -11.44 2.55 -4.88
C VAL A 37 -12.91 2.18 -5.04
N MET A 38 -13.75 2.58 -4.09
CA MET A 38 -15.19 2.32 -4.13
C MET A 38 -15.85 3.03 -5.32
N ASP A 39 -15.55 4.31 -5.52
CA ASP A 39 -16.10 5.08 -6.64
C ASP A 39 -15.69 4.45 -7.99
N ASP A 40 -14.44 3.99 -8.13
CA ASP A 40 -13.97 3.28 -9.33
C ASP A 40 -14.70 1.92 -9.53
N LEU A 41 -15.01 1.19 -8.46
CA LEU A 41 -15.75 -0.08 -8.53
C LEU A 41 -17.24 0.15 -8.85
N TYR A 42 -17.86 1.16 -8.23
CA TYR A 42 -19.28 1.44 -8.40
C TYR A 42 -19.62 2.12 -9.72
N GLU A 43 -18.72 2.90 -10.31
CA GLU A 43 -18.93 3.48 -11.64
C GLU A 43 -19.33 2.44 -12.71
N LYS A 44 -18.91 1.20 -12.49
CA LYS A 44 -19.13 0.09 -13.44
C LYS A 44 -20.29 -0.80 -13.06
N ALA A 45 -20.55 -0.96 -11.77
CA ALA A 45 -21.55 -1.91 -11.27
C ALA A 45 -22.93 -1.26 -11.01
N VAL A 46 -22.98 0.01 -10.65
CA VAL A 46 -24.21 0.73 -10.26
C VAL A 46 -24.16 2.17 -10.78
N TYR A 47 -25.26 2.63 -11.39
CA TYR A 47 -25.39 4.03 -11.78
C TYR A 47 -25.45 4.92 -10.52
N ILE A 48 -24.32 5.49 -10.13
CA ILE A 48 -24.22 6.49 -9.07
C ILE A 48 -24.20 7.87 -9.72
N ARG A 49 -24.97 8.81 -9.16
CA ARG A 49 -24.90 10.22 -9.57
C ARG A 49 -23.48 10.72 -9.44
N PRO A 50 -22.86 11.22 -10.53
CA PRO A 50 -21.48 11.67 -10.47
C PRO A 50 -21.36 12.83 -9.47
N ASN A 51 -20.56 12.65 -8.43
CA ASN A 51 -20.15 13.72 -7.54
C ASN A 51 -19.03 14.51 -8.22
N SER A 52 -19.36 15.70 -8.74
CA SER A 52 -18.41 16.54 -9.48
C SER A 52 -17.24 17.02 -8.60
N PHE A 53 -17.48 17.26 -7.30
CA PHE A 53 -16.44 17.66 -6.36
C PHE A 53 -15.41 16.53 -6.15
N ARG A 54 -15.86 15.31 -5.88
CA ARG A 54 -14.97 14.15 -5.71
C ARG A 54 -14.14 13.89 -6.96
N ARG A 55 -14.75 13.87 -8.13
CA ARG A 55 -14.06 13.65 -9.41
C ARG A 55 -12.99 14.69 -9.67
N GLU A 56 -13.30 15.96 -9.41
CA GLU A 56 -12.35 17.05 -9.58
C GLU A 56 -11.15 16.88 -8.61
N LYS A 57 -11.41 16.55 -7.34
CA LYS A 57 -10.36 16.30 -6.36
C LYS A 57 -9.51 15.09 -6.73
N TYR A 58 -10.12 13.98 -7.12
CA TYR A 58 -9.37 12.80 -7.56
C TYR A 58 -8.49 13.12 -8.79
N ARG A 59 -8.98 13.90 -9.74
CA ARG A 59 -8.19 14.32 -10.90
C ARG A 59 -6.97 15.13 -10.47
N GLN A 60 -7.13 16.15 -9.63
CA GLN A 60 -6.05 16.98 -9.12
C GLN A 60 -5.01 16.17 -8.36
N TRP A 61 -5.42 15.22 -7.54
CA TRP A 61 -4.51 14.37 -6.78
C TRP A 61 -3.82 13.33 -7.66
N LYS A 62 -4.51 12.78 -8.64
CA LYS A 62 -3.92 11.81 -9.61
C LYS A 62 -2.87 12.46 -10.52
N GLU A 63 -2.91 13.75 -10.74
CA GLU A 63 -1.82 14.50 -11.41
C GLU A 63 -0.52 14.50 -10.58
N LYS A 64 -0.63 14.51 -9.24
CA LYS A 64 0.51 14.47 -8.32
C LYS A 64 0.95 13.06 -7.96
N LYS A 65 0.02 12.12 -7.88
CA LYS A 65 0.24 10.74 -7.43
C LYS A 65 -0.57 9.77 -8.30
N ASN A 66 0.10 8.80 -8.91
CA ASN A 66 -0.55 7.81 -9.78
C ASN A 66 -1.62 6.98 -9.07
N VAL A 67 -1.41 6.68 -7.78
CA VAL A 67 -2.34 5.93 -6.93
C VAL A 67 -2.57 6.69 -5.64
N LEU A 68 -3.83 6.85 -5.26
CA LEU A 68 -4.25 7.61 -4.08
C LEU A 68 -4.29 6.69 -2.83
N THR A 69 -3.14 6.14 -2.45
CA THR A 69 -3.02 5.37 -1.20
C THR A 69 -3.17 6.26 0.02
N ALA A 70 -3.55 5.70 1.17
CA ALA A 70 -3.68 6.47 2.41
C ALA A 70 -2.38 7.23 2.77
N ASP A 71 -1.20 6.61 2.59
CA ASP A 71 0.09 7.30 2.79
C ASP A 71 0.27 8.48 1.83
N ALA A 72 -0.05 8.32 0.55
CA ALA A 72 0.07 9.40 -0.43
C ALA A 72 -0.87 10.55 -0.10
N MET A 73 -2.12 10.22 0.27
CA MET A 73 -3.12 11.20 0.68
C MET A 73 -2.75 11.92 1.97
N PHE A 74 -2.22 11.20 2.97
CA PHE A 74 -1.76 11.80 4.22
C PHE A 74 -0.76 12.95 3.98
N TYR A 75 0.26 12.70 3.15
CA TYR A 75 1.23 13.75 2.83
C TYR A 75 0.64 14.91 2.02
N LEU A 76 -0.32 14.65 1.12
CA LEU A 76 -1.01 15.70 0.40
C LEU A 76 -1.90 16.54 1.31
N LEU A 77 -2.54 15.93 2.30
CA LEU A 77 -3.39 16.62 3.26
C LEU A 77 -2.58 17.48 4.24
N MET A 78 -1.36 17.09 4.58
CA MET A 78 -0.46 17.92 5.40
C MET A 78 -0.11 19.27 4.75
N GLU A 79 -0.23 19.37 3.43
CA GLU A 79 0.02 20.61 2.67
C GLU A 79 -1.25 21.47 2.53
N CYS A 80 -2.43 20.97 2.95
CA CYS A 80 -3.70 21.65 2.80
C CYS A 80 -3.99 22.61 3.94
N GLU A 81 -4.74 23.68 3.65
CA GLU A 81 -5.26 24.59 4.68
C GLU A 81 -6.40 23.94 5.47
N GLU A 82 -6.59 24.35 6.74
CA GLU A 82 -7.60 23.80 7.64
C GLU A 82 -9.03 23.90 7.07
N ASN A 83 -9.36 24.99 6.40
CA ASN A 83 -10.68 25.14 5.75
C ASN A 83 -10.92 24.10 4.64
N GLU A 84 -9.89 23.71 3.93
CA GLU A 84 -9.96 22.66 2.92
C GLU A 84 -10.12 21.29 3.57
N ILE A 85 -9.39 21.02 4.65
CA ILE A 85 -9.52 19.78 5.44
C ILE A 85 -10.96 19.60 5.93
N ILE A 86 -11.57 20.63 6.51
CA ILE A 86 -12.95 20.59 6.98
C ILE A 86 -13.92 20.24 5.84
N ARG A 87 -13.74 20.82 4.65
CA ARG A 87 -14.59 20.50 3.48
C ARG A 87 -14.40 19.05 3.02
N LEU A 88 -13.17 18.56 3.04
CA LEU A 88 -12.88 17.18 2.68
C LEU A 88 -13.46 16.21 3.70
N GLU A 89 -13.38 16.51 4.98
CA GLU A 89 -14.05 15.71 6.02
C GLU A 89 -15.58 15.63 5.82
N GLN A 90 -16.23 16.74 5.49
CA GLN A 90 -17.67 16.74 5.22
C GLN A 90 -18.06 15.83 4.05
N GLU A 91 -17.19 15.70 3.06
CA GLU A 91 -17.44 14.90 1.86
C GLU A 91 -17.03 13.44 2.01
N PHE A 92 -15.87 13.17 2.61
CA PHE A 92 -15.24 11.85 2.59
C PHE A 92 -15.33 11.09 3.91
N ARG A 93 -15.46 11.77 5.06
CA ARG A 93 -15.50 11.10 6.35
C ARG A 93 -16.73 10.20 6.47
N ARG A 94 -16.51 8.92 6.76
CA ARG A 94 -17.57 7.90 6.88
C ARG A 94 -17.70 7.32 8.28
N ASP A 95 -16.61 7.28 9.03
CA ASP A 95 -16.56 6.72 10.38
C ASP A 95 -15.73 7.62 11.30
N ASP A 96 -15.85 7.44 12.61
CA ASP A 96 -15.05 8.13 13.60
C ASP A 96 -13.73 7.41 13.91
N HIS A 97 -13.57 6.19 13.44
CA HIS A 97 -12.37 5.35 13.56
C HIS A 97 -11.93 5.08 15.02
N HIS A 98 -12.79 5.30 16.00
CA HIS A 98 -12.41 5.23 17.41
C HIS A 98 -11.95 3.84 17.86
N PHE A 99 -12.37 2.78 17.19
CA PHE A 99 -11.93 1.40 17.47
C PHE A 99 -10.54 1.05 16.92
N TRP A 100 -9.98 1.87 16.04
CA TRP A 100 -8.71 1.54 15.40
C TRP A 100 -7.51 1.58 16.34
N TYR A 101 -7.60 2.32 17.46
CA TYR A 101 -6.45 2.70 18.27
C TYR A 101 -6.51 2.25 19.73
N THR A 102 -7.27 1.21 20.02
CA THR A 102 -7.38 0.71 21.41
C THR A 102 -6.04 0.07 21.83
N PRO A 103 -5.32 0.62 22.85
CA PRO A 103 -3.96 0.19 23.22
C PRO A 103 -3.87 -1.23 23.75
N GLN A 104 -5.00 -1.83 24.12
CA GLN A 104 -5.07 -3.05 24.93
C GLN A 104 -4.77 -4.35 24.17
N ASN A 105 -4.69 -4.36 22.83
CA ASN A 105 -4.56 -5.57 22.02
C ASN A 105 -3.38 -5.60 21.04
N ARG A 106 -2.24 -4.97 21.38
CA ARG A 106 -1.10 -4.86 20.46
C ARG A 106 -0.50 -6.19 19.99
N SER A 107 -0.50 -7.23 20.80
CA SER A 107 0.08 -8.53 20.41
C SER A 107 -0.81 -9.31 19.42
N GLY A 108 -2.13 -9.30 19.62
CA GLY A 108 -3.08 -9.91 18.69
C GLY A 108 -3.18 -9.16 17.36
N MET A 109 -3.07 -7.83 17.40
CA MET A 109 -3.14 -6.99 16.19
C MET A 109 -2.03 -7.28 15.17
N ALA A 110 -0.82 -7.62 15.62
CA ALA A 110 0.29 -7.92 14.71
C ALA A 110 0.08 -9.24 13.92
N SER A 111 -0.59 -10.22 14.52
CA SER A 111 -0.97 -11.47 13.84
C SER A 111 -2.02 -11.19 12.75
N HIS A 112 -3.09 -10.49 13.11
CA HIS A 112 -4.15 -10.15 12.17
C HIS A 112 -3.64 -9.26 11.01
N GLN A 113 -2.72 -8.34 11.28
CA GLN A 113 -2.11 -7.55 10.22
C GLN A 113 -1.43 -8.44 9.18
N LYS A 114 -0.66 -9.46 9.60
CA LYS A 114 0.01 -10.39 8.67
C LYS A 114 -0.99 -11.19 7.84
N GLU A 115 -2.08 -11.66 8.46
CA GLU A 115 -3.14 -12.38 7.76
C GLU A 115 -3.77 -11.53 6.64
N TRP A 116 -4.05 -10.25 6.93
CA TRP A 116 -4.58 -9.32 5.94
C TRP A 116 -3.57 -9.00 4.82
N GLU A 117 -2.30 -8.92 5.15
CA GLU A 117 -1.23 -8.75 4.15
C GLU A 117 -1.10 -9.95 3.23
N GLU A 118 -1.23 -11.16 3.77
CA GLU A 118 -1.23 -12.39 2.97
C GLU A 118 -2.48 -12.46 2.09
N MET A 119 -3.64 -12.13 2.63
CA MET A 119 -4.89 -12.06 1.88
C MET A 119 -4.79 -11.05 0.72
N ARG A 120 -4.22 -9.87 0.97
CA ARG A 120 -4.00 -8.85 -0.05
C ARG A 120 -3.08 -9.35 -1.17
N ARG A 121 -2.00 -10.05 -0.84
CA ARG A 121 -1.09 -10.65 -1.84
C ARG A 121 -1.78 -11.73 -2.67
N LYS A 122 -2.54 -12.62 -2.03
CA LYS A 122 -3.33 -13.62 -2.74
C LYS A 122 -4.33 -12.99 -3.69
N MET A 123 -5.08 -11.99 -3.20
CA MET A 123 -6.06 -11.27 -4.01
C MET A 123 -5.40 -10.60 -5.23
N GLN A 124 -4.23 -9.96 -5.06
CA GLN A 124 -3.49 -9.39 -6.18
C GLN A 124 -3.12 -10.47 -7.20
N THR A 125 -2.57 -11.61 -6.75
CA THR A 125 -2.18 -12.70 -7.64
C THR A 125 -3.38 -13.29 -8.39
N GLU A 126 -4.48 -13.49 -7.71
CA GLU A 126 -5.72 -14.00 -8.33
C GLU A 126 -6.25 -13.02 -9.37
N ILE A 127 -6.34 -11.73 -9.05
CA ILE A 127 -6.75 -10.71 -10.00
C ILE A 127 -5.81 -10.69 -11.21
N GLU A 128 -4.50 -10.73 -11.04
CA GLU A 128 -3.52 -10.73 -12.13
C GLU A 128 -3.62 -11.99 -13.01
N LEU A 129 -3.93 -13.15 -12.42
CA LEU A 129 -4.11 -14.40 -13.15
C LEU A 129 -5.42 -14.44 -13.94
N PHE A 130 -6.53 -14.04 -13.31
CA PHE A 130 -7.86 -14.08 -13.93
C PHE A 130 -8.12 -12.87 -14.82
N SER A 131 -7.38 -11.79 -14.63
CA SER A 131 -7.67 -10.50 -15.23
C SER A 131 -7.06 -10.28 -16.60
N LYS A 132 -6.37 -11.24 -17.18
CA LYS A 132 -6.13 -11.20 -18.62
C LYS A 132 -7.45 -11.13 -19.41
N GLU A 133 -8.54 -11.62 -18.82
CA GLU A 133 -9.89 -11.54 -19.37
C GLU A 133 -10.80 -10.50 -18.69
N ALA A 134 -10.58 -10.19 -17.41
CA ALA A 134 -11.44 -9.32 -16.59
C ALA A 134 -10.80 -8.02 -16.05
N ALA A 135 -9.47 -7.84 -16.12
CA ALA A 135 -8.76 -6.69 -15.56
C ALA A 135 -8.93 -5.39 -16.34
N GLY A 136 -9.60 -5.43 -17.45
CA GLY A 136 -10.05 -4.19 -18.09
C GLY A 136 -10.93 -3.35 -17.16
N ASP A 137 -11.42 -3.93 -16.06
CA ASP A 137 -12.58 -3.38 -15.38
C ASP A 137 -12.36 -2.68 -14.03
N SER A 138 -11.21 -2.81 -13.35
CA SER A 138 -11.00 -2.12 -12.07
C SER A 138 -9.54 -1.66 -11.86
N PRO A 139 -9.05 -0.70 -12.65
CA PRO A 139 -7.66 -0.22 -12.55
C PRO A 139 -7.35 0.40 -11.18
N GLY A 140 -8.34 0.98 -10.50
CA GLY A 140 -8.18 1.57 -9.19
C GLY A 140 -7.82 0.56 -8.12
N LEU A 141 -8.59 -0.52 -7.96
CA LEU A 141 -8.33 -1.57 -6.97
C LEU A 141 -6.99 -2.27 -7.23
N VAL A 142 -6.72 -2.65 -8.48
CA VAL A 142 -5.45 -3.31 -8.85
C VAL A 142 -4.26 -2.41 -8.55
N GLY A 143 -4.35 -1.14 -8.93
CA GLY A 143 -3.30 -0.15 -8.67
C GLY A 143 -3.04 0.02 -7.16
N HIS A 144 -4.08 0.05 -6.33
CA HIS A 144 -3.95 0.12 -4.87
C HIS A 144 -3.30 -1.14 -4.29
N LEU A 145 -3.74 -2.34 -4.70
CA LEU A 145 -3.13 -3.60 -4.25
C LEU A 145 -1.64 -3.66 -4.60
N GLN A 146 -1.28 -3.28 -5.82
CA GLN A 146 0.11 -3.24 -6.26
C GLN A 146 0.93 -2.21 -5.47
N ALA A 147 0.41 -1.01 -5.24
CA ALA A 147 1.10 0.03 -4.50
C ALA A 147 1.34 -0.37 -3.04
N GLU A 148 0.32 -0.94 -2.37
CA GLU A 148 0.41 -1.38 -1.00
C GLU A 148 1.32 -2.60 -0.82
N ASN A 149 1.38 -3.51 -1.79
CA ASN A 149 2.28 -4.65 -1.75
C ASN A 149 3.74 -4.26 -2.05
N ARG A 150 3.98 -3.27 -2.93
CA ARG A 150 5.34 -2.75 -3.22
C ARG A 150 5.99 -2.06 -2.04
N LYS A 151 5.24 -1.36 -1.18
CA LYS A 151 5.76 -0.62 -0.01
C LYS A 151 6.52 -1.49 0.99
N ARG A 152 6.40 -2.81 0.92
CA ARG A 152 6.94 -3.76 1.90
C ARG A 152 8.12 -4.61 1.43
N TYR A 153 8.69 -4.32 0.30
CA TYR A 153 10.07 -4.76 0.10
C TYR A 153 10.94 -3.95 1.05
N ASP A 154 11.16 -4.50 2.24
CA ASP A 154 12.12 -3.93 3.17
C ASP A 154 13.48 -4.00 2.50
N TYR A 155 13.94 -2.85 2.02
CA TYR A 155 15.24 -2.71 1.36
C TYR A 155 16.37 -3.22 2.25
N ARG A 156 16.19 -3.21 3.57
CA ARG A 156 17.12 -3.79 4.55
C ARG A 156 17.16 -5.31 4.46
N GLU A 157 16.01 -5.97 4.32
CA GLU A 157 15.96 -7.42 4.15
C GLU A 157 16.52 -7.85 2.80
N PHE A 158 16.26 -7.07 1.75
CA PHE A 158 16.88 -7.26 0.45
C PHE A 158 18.41 -7.12 0.54
N LEU A 159 18.91 -6.04 1.14
CA LEU A 159 20.35 -5.81 1.33
C LEU A 159 20.99 -6.90 2.22
N ARG A 160 20.29 -7.37 3.27
CA ARG A 160 20.76 -8.47 4.10
C ARG A 160 20.87 -9.77 3.32
N LYS A 161 19.90 -10.11 2.48
CA LYS A 161 19.98 -11.27 1.59
C LYS A 161 21.12 -11.13 0.60
N PHE A 162 21.37 -9.95 0.09
CA PHE A 162 22.50 -9.68 -0.81
C PHE A 162 23.85 -9.76 -0.11
N SER A 163 23.97 -9.28 1.12
CA SER A 163 25.21 -9.40 1.90
C SER A 163 25.54 -10.85 2.24
N VAL A 164 24.53 -11.63 2.62
CA VAL A 164 24.70 -13.08 2.86
C VAL A 164 25.11 -13.82 1.58
N LEU A 165 24.49 -13.54 0.45
CA LEU A 165 24.88 -14.12 -0.84
C LEU A 165 26.30 -13.73 -1.26
N LYS A 166 26.74 -12.52 -0.90
CA LYS A 166 28.13 -12.09 -1.18
C LYS A 166 29.15 -12.80 -0.28
N GLU A 167 28.78 -13.11 0.95
CA GLU A 167 29.63 -13.91 1.85
C GLU A 167 29.73 -15.38 1.40
N GLU A 168 28.65 -15.95 0.88
CA GLU A 168 28.65 -17.30 0.31
C GLU A 168 29.42 -17.38 -1.02
N MET A 169 29.62 -16.28 -1.71
CA MET A 169 30.43 -16.19 -2.93
C MET A 169 31.87 -15.76 -2.66
N GLN A 170 32.33 -15.66 -1.42
CA GLN A 170 33.77 -15.59 -1.16
C GLN A 170 34.39 -16.89 -1.59
N VAL A 171 35.07 -16.82 -2.73
CA VAL A 171 35.91 -17.92 -3.21
C VAL A 171 36.89 -18.22 -2.11
N ASP A 172 36.85 -19.43 -1.60
CA ASP A 172 37.84 -19.93 -0.67
C ASP A 172 39.18 -19.89 -1.39
N MET A 173 39.96 -18.86 -1.09
CA MET A 173 41.27 -18.66 -1.72
C MET A 173 42.29 -19.74 -1.31
N ASP A 174 41.95 -20.59 -0.34
CA ASP A 174 42.72 -21.73 0.10
C ASP A 174 42.38 -23.04 -0.66
N SER A 175 41.23 -23.05 -1.38
CA SER A 175 40.90 -24.17 -2.28
C SER A 175 41.52 -23.92 -3.67
N PHE A 176 42.77 -24.21 -3.80
CA PHE A 176 43.49 -24.23 -5.07
C PHE A 176 42.98 -25.38 -5.94
N ASP A 177 42.26 -25.05 -7.02
CA ASP A 177 41.84 -26.01 -8.03
C ASP A 177 42.92 -26.09 -9.12
N PRO A 178 43.72 -27.15 -9.16
CA PRO A 178 44.84 -27.30 -10.10
C PRO A 178 44.37 -27.39 -11.55
N ILE A 179 43.08 -27.69 -11.80
CA ILE A 179 42.52 -27.81 -13.16
C ILE A 179 42.34 -26.42 -13.77
N TYR A 180 41.82 -25.46 -13.01
CA TYR A 180 41.65 -24.10 -13.51
C TYR A 180 42.95 -23.30 -13.58
N TYR A 181 43.90 -23.62 -12.72
CA TYR A 181 45.22 -23.01 -12.77
C TYR A 181 45.97 -23.40 -14.05
N ASN A 182 45.91 -24.67 -14.42
CA ASN A 182 46.57 -25.17 -15.64
C ASN A 182 45.93 -24.66 -16.94
N LEU A 183 44.58 -24.45 -16.95
CA LEU A 183 43.89 -23.86 -18.07
C LEU A 183 44.19 -22.35 -18.26
N GLY A 184 44.58 -21.62 -17.22
CA GLY A 184 44.97 -20.21 -17.27
C GLY A 184 46.44 -19.98 -17.70
N LEU A 185 47.26 -21.03 -17.73
CA LEU A 185 48.67 -20.96 -18.17
C LEU A 185 48.88 -21.30 -19.64
N GLU A 186 47.84 -21.76 -20.34
CA GLU A 186 47.92 -22.06 -21.79
C GLU A 186 47.36 -20.90 -22.67
N LEU A 187 47.11 -19.73 -22.07
CA LEU A 187 46.74 -18.49 -22.76
C LEU A 187 47.89 -17.47 -22.64
#